data_70666f7b78c1ce381373bc8d7fd55bdc
#
_entry.id   70666f7b78c1ce381373bc8d7fd55bdc
#
_cell.length_a   1.000
_cell.length_b   1.000
_cell.length_c   1.000
_cell.angle_alpha   90.00
_cell.angle_beta   90.00
_cell.angle_gamma   90.00
#
_symmetry.space_group_name_H-M   'P 1'
#
loop_
_entity.id
_entity.type
_entity.pdbx_description
1 polymer ?
#
loop_
_entity_poly.entity_id
_entity_poly.type
_entity_poly.pdbx_seq_one_letter_code
_entity_poly.pdbx_strand_id
1 'polypeptide(L)'
;MRILAIDPAIRNTGFAIVEGDHKSHVALAFDVISLPRTVSQSEALSAIKTGLSHLIEKWEPDEVAVEGIIYVQSHRTAISMGAARAAALIAAADHGLNVYEYAPRKIKQAVVGKGSADKHQVAFMVRALLGLSETPAH
;
A
#
# COMPACT_ATOMS: atom_id res chain seq x y z
N MET A 1 -9.22 3.02 -14.63
CA MET A 1 -8.70 3.71 -13.43
C MET A 1 -7.39 3.10 -13.00
N ARG A 2 -6.45 3.91 -12.61
CA ARG A 2 -5.15 3.46 -12.14
C ARG A 2 -5.00 3.76 -10.65
N ILE A 3 -4.60 2.77 -9.88
CA ILE A 3 -4.51 2.86 -8.42
C ILE A 3 -3.11 2.49 -7.96
N LEU A 4 -2.54 3.30 -7.07
CA LEU A 4 -1.34 2.95 -6.32
C LEU A 4 -1.78 2.33 -5.00
N ALA A 5 -1.46 1.06 -4.82
CA ALA A 5 -1.76 0.30 -3.62
C ALA A 5 -0.54 0.24 -2.72
N ILE A 6 -0.70 0.50 -1.44
CA ILE A 6 0.41 0.57 -0.50
C ILE A 6 0.13 -0.27 0.74
N ASP A 7 1.09 -1.12 1.09
CA ASP A 7 1.14 -1.84 2.36
C ASP A 7 2.29 -1.24 3.17
N PRO A 8 2.00 -0.26 4.05
CA PRO A 8 3.05 0.50 4.72
C PRO A 8 3.76 -0.29 5.81
N ALA A 9 5.07 -0.25 5.78
CA ALA A 9 5.92 -0.79 6.85
C ALA A 9 7.25 -0.04 6.82
N ILE A 10 7.87 0.15 7.98
CA ILE A 10 9.08 0.95 8.09
C ILE A 10 10.23 0.41 7.21
N ARG A 11 10.40 -0.91 7.20
CA ARG A 11 11.54 -1.53 6.51
C ARG A 11 11.19 -2.11 5.15
N ASN A 12 9.95 -2.51 4.95
CA ASN A 12 9.52 -3.18 3.72
C ASN A 12 8.13 -2.70 3.34
N THR A 13 8.05 -1.54 2.73
CA THR A 13 6.78 -1.01 2.22
C THR A 13 6.48 -1.64 0.87
N GLY A 14 5.42 -2.43 0.82
CA GLY A 14 4.95 -3.04 -0.43
C GLY A 14 4.09 -2.07 -1.23
N PHE A 15 4.20 -2.13 -2.54
CA PHE A 15 3.34 -1.35 -3.41
C PHE A 15 2.99 -2.09 -4.69
N ALA A 16 1.88 -1.69 -5.30
CA ALA A 16 1.47 -2.16 -6.61
C ALA A 16 0.80 -1.03 -7.39
N ILE A 17 1.07 -0.97 -8.68
CA ILE A 17 0.34 -0.10 -9.61
C ILE A 17 -0.64 -0.98 -10.37
N VAL A 18 -1.92 -0.70 -10.24
CA VAL A 18 -2.99 -1.50 -10.82
C VAL A 18 -3.80 -0.65 -11.77
N GLU A 19 -4.10 -1.18 -12.94
CA GLU A 19 -4.96 -0.52 -13.89
C GLU A 19 -6.10 -1.44 -14.30
N GLY A 20 -7.31 -0.89 -14.36
CA GLY A 20 -8.48 -1.65 -14.76
C GLY A 20 -9.77 -1.19 -14.14
N ASP A 21 -10.76 -2.03 -14.28
CA ASP A 21 -12.09 -1.85 -13.70
C ASP A 21 -12.49 -3.13 -12.96
N HIS A 22 -13.74 -3.22 -12.53
CA HIS A 22 -14.22 -4.39 -11.80
C HIS A 22 -14.29 -5.67 -12.65
N LYS A 23 -14.22 -5.57 -13.97
CA LYS A 23 -14.29 -6.73 -14.86
C LYS A 23 -12.92 -7.26 -15.24
N SER A 24 -11.97 -6.38 -15.45
CA SER A 24 -10.62 -6.78 -15.80
C SER A 24 -9.60 -5.81 -15.23
N HIS A 25 -8.46 -6.33 -14.82
CA HIS A 25 -7.41 -5.53 -14.22
C HIS A 25 -6.04 -6.16 -14.46
N VAL A 26 -5.04 -5.32 -14.43
CA VAL A 26 -3.66 -5.75 -14.60
C VAL A 26 -2.76 -4.98 -13.63
N ALA A 27 -1.81 -5.67 -13.05
CA ALA A 27 -0.75 -5.05 -12.28
C ALA A 27 0.34 -4.58 -13.24
N LEU A 28 0.52 -3.27 -13.34
CA LEU A 28 1.54 -2.67 -14.21
C LEU A 28 2.93 -2.77 -13.58
N ALA A 29 3.00 -2.69 -12.26
CA ALA A 29 4.24 -2.80 -11.50
C ALA A 29 3.92 -3.22 -10.07
N PHE A 30 4.85 -3.92 -9.42
CA PHE A 30 4.77 -4.18 -8.00
C PHE A 30 6.19 -4.46 -7.48
N ASP A 31 6.44 -4.02 -6.25
CA ASP A 31 7.74 -4.24 -5.62
C ASP A 31 7.64 -3.86 -4.15
N VAL A 32 8.79 -3.87 -3.48
CA VAL A 32 8.92 -3.51 -2.09
C VAL A 32 10.00 -2.43 -1.98
N ILE A 33 9.71 -1.37 -1.22
CA ILE A 33 10.72 -0.40 -0.83
C ILE A 33 11.40 -0.98 0.41
N SER A 34 12.58 -1.56 0.22
CA SER A 34 13.34 -2.21 1.29
C SER A 34 14.39 -1.28 1.84
N LEU A 35 14.42 -1.13 3.15
CA LEU A 35 15.37 -0.26 3.84
C LEU A 35 16.16 -1.06 4.88
N PRO A 36 17.49 -0.91 4.94
CA PRO A 36 18.30 -1.64 5.92
C PRO A 36 18.00 -1.14 7.33
N ARG A 37 18.22 -2.02 8.31
CA ARG A 37 18.00 -1.69 9.72
C ARG A 37 18.94 -0.63 10.26
N THR A 38 20.04 -0.39 9.56
CA THR A 38 21.02 0.65 9.91
C THR A 38 20.50 2.07 9.66
N VAL A 39 19.48 2.21 8.83
CA VAL A 39 18.86 3.49 8.55
C VAL A 39 17.96 3.87 9.73
N SER A 40 18.05 5.10 10.20
CA SER A 40 17.21 5.59 11.29
C SER A 40 15.73 5.60 10.87
N GLN A 41 14.84 5.63 11.84
CA GLN A 41 13.41 5.66 11.55
C GLN A 41 13.01 6.90 10.74
N SER A 42 13.54 8.07 11.10
CA SER A 42 13.24 9.30 10.38
C SER A 42 13.73 9.27 8.94
N GLU A 43 14.93 8.72 8.72
CA GLU A 43 15.46 8.54 7.38
C GLU A 43 14.65 7.53 6.58
N ALA A 44 14.20 6.47 7.24
CA ALA A 44 13.34 5.46 6.61
C ALA A 44 12.01 6.07 6.14
N LEU A 45 11.38 6.89 7.00
CA LEU A 45 10.13 7.56 6.64
C LEU A 45 10.31 8.53 5.48
N SER A 46 11.41 9.26 5.46
CA SER A 46 11.74 10.14 4.36
C SER A 46 11.93 9.37 3.06
N ALA A 47 12.62 8.23 3.12
CA ALA A 47 12.82 7.37 1.95
C ALA A 47 11.51 6.77 1.43
N ILE A 48 10.60 6.38 2.31
CA ILE A 48 9.28 5.89 1.94
C ILE A 48 8.51 6.97 1.20
N LYS A 49 8.44 8.16 1.78
CA LYS A 49 7.74 9.29 1.17
C LYS A 49 8.32 9.62 -0.21
N THR A 50 9.63 9.69 -0.32
CA THR A 50 10.32 10.00 -1.57
C THR A 50 10.09 8.92 -2.61
N GLY A 51 10.22 7.65 -2.22
CA GLY A 51 10.00 6.53 -3.12
C GLY A 51 8.56 6.48 -3.67
N LEU A 52 7.58 6.69 -2.79
CA LEU A 52 6.18 6.71 -3.20
C LEU A 52 5.88 7.92 -4.08
N SER A 53 6.47 9.08 -3.79
CA SER A 53 6.33 10.28 -4.63
C SER A 53 6.87 10.04 -6.04
N HIS A 54 8.00 9.37 -6.18
CA HIS A 54 8.55 9.01 -7.48
C HIS A 54 7.62 8.06 -8.25
N LEU A 55 7.00 7.11 -7.55
CA LEU A 55 6.03 6.21 -8.17
C LEU A 55 4.80 6.95 -8.67
N ILE A 56 4.30 7.90 -7.89
CA ILE A 56 3.16 8.73 -8.27
C ILE A 56 3.51 9.55 -9.50
N GLU A 57 4.67 10.16 -9.53
CA GLU A 57 5.13 10.96 -10.68
C GLU A 57 5.30 10.11 -11.93
N LYS A 58 5.84 8.90 -11.77
CA LYS A 58 6.11 8.00 -12.90
C LYS A 58 4.83 7.39 -13.47
N TRP A 59 3.94 6.90 -12.62
CA TRP A 59 2.79 6.11 -13.03
C TRP A 59 1.49 6.91 -13.12
N GLU A 60 1.45 8.09 -12.55
CA GLU A 60 0.31 9.00 -12.55
C GLU A 60 -1.00 8.30 -12.16
N PRO A 61 -1.06 7.68 -10.97
CA PRO A 61 -2.28 7.01 -10.52
C PRO A 61 -3.40 8.01 -10.29
N ASP A 62 -4.63 7.56 -10.44
CA ASP A 62 -5.81 8.37 -10.17
C ASP A 62 -6.12 8.43 -8.68
N GLU A 63 -5.81 7.35 -7.96
CA GLU A 63 -6.10 7.23 -6.53
C GLU A 63 -5.02 6.42 -5.83
N VAL A 64 -4.96 6.58 -4.51
CA VAL A 64 -4.08 5.80 -3.64
C VAL A 64 -4.94 4.99 -2.69
N ALA A 65 -4.57 3.74 -2.47
CA ALA A 65 -5.21 2.88 -1.48
C ALA A 65 -4.17 2.36 -0.51
N VAL A 66 -4.46 2.45 0.78
CA VAL A 66 -3.53 2.10 1.85
C VAL A 66 -4.18 1.09 2.77
N GLU A 67 -3.44 0.04 3.14
CA GLU A 67 -3.92 -0.93 4.10
C GLU A 67 -4.13 -0.27 5.46
N GLY A 68 -5.30 -0.48 6.05
CA GLY A 68 -5.65 0.07 7.35
C GLY A 68 -5.07 -0.74 8.49
N ILE A 69 -4.77 -0.07 9.61
CA ILE A 69 -4.30 -0.72 10.82
C ILE A 69 -5.51 -1.04 11.69
N ILE A 70 -5.90 -2.33 11.74
CA ILE A 70 -7.07 -2.75 12.52
C ILE A 70 -6.65 -3.37 13.85
N TYR A 71 -5.64 -4.24 13.81
CA TYR A 71 -5.17 -4.95 14.98
C TYR A 71 -3.66 -5.11 14.92
N VAL A 72 -2.99 -4.83 16.03
CA VAL A 72 -1.55 -5.01 16.18
C VAL A 72 -1.25 -5.63 17.54
N GLN A 73 -0.18 -6.43 17.60
CA GLN A 73 0.19 -7.17 18.80
C GLN A 73 0.79 -6.30 19.90
N SER A 74 1.31 -5.13 19.57
CA SER A 74 1.94 -4.25 20.55
C SER A 74 1.78 -2.78 20.15
N HIS A 75 1.89 -1.91 21.16
CA HIS A 75 1.88 -0.46 20.94
C HIS A 75 3.04 -0.02 20.04
N ARG A 76 4.19 -0.64 20.21
CA ARG A 76 5.38 -0.31 19.42
C ARG A 76 5.15 -0.59 17.94
N THR A 77 4.55 -1.71 17.63
CA THR A 77 4.21 -2.07 16.25
C THR A 77 3.17 -1.10 15.68
N ALA A 78 2.17 -0.74 16.46
CA ALA A 78 1.15 0.23 16.06
C ALA A 78 1.77 1.58 15.72
N ILE A 79 2.71 2.06 16.53
CA ILE A 79 3.39 3.33 16.31
C ILE A 79 4.21 3.29 15.02
N SER A 80 4.98 2.21 14.81
CA SER A 80 5.79 2.06 13.61
C SER A 80 4.94 1.98 12.34
N MET A 81 3.87 1.21 12.37
CA MET A 81 2.95 1.08 11.23
C MET A 81 2.24 2.40 10.95
N GLY A 82 1.83 3.11 12.00
CA GLY A 82 1.20 4.41 11.86
C GLY A 82 2.13 5.45 11.26
N ALA A 83 3.41 5.42 11.64
CA ALA A 83 4.42 6.31 11.07
C ALA A 83 4.62 6.04 9.58
N ALA A 84 4.80 4.78 9.20
CA ALA A 84 4.95 4.41 7.79
C ALA A 84 3.71 4.79 6.97
N ARG A 85 2.54 4.58 7.55
CA ARG A 85 1.27 4.96 6.93
C ARG A 85 1.20 6.47 6.72
N ALA A 86 1.64 7.26 7.70
CA ALA A 86 1.66 8.72 7.58
C ALA A 86 2.55 9.18 6.43
N ALA A 87 3.71 8.56 6.23
CA ALA A 87 4.59 8.88 5.10
C ALA A 87 3.86 8.65 3.76
N ALA A 88 3.11 7.56 3.65
CA ALA A 88 2.33 7.27 2.45
C ALA A 88 1.21 8.29 2.24
N LEU A 89 0.51 8.67 3.30
CA LEU A 89 -0.56 9.67 3.24
C LEU A 89 -0.03 11.03 2.80
N ILE A 90 1.14 11.43 3.29
CA ILE A 90 1.75 12.69 2.92
C ILE A 90 2.14 12.69 1.44
N ALA A 91 2.73 11.61 0.95
CA ALA A 91 3.09 11.50 -0.46
C ALA A 91 1.85 11.64 -1.36
N ALA A 92 0.75 10.99 -1.00
CA ALA A 92 -0.51 11.10 -1.74
C ALA A 92 -1.05 12.53 -1.70
N ALA A 93 -1.08 13.15 -0.53
CA ALA A 93 -1.61 14.50 -0.35
C ALA A 93 -0.78 15.54 -1.11
N ASP A 94 0.55 15.39 -1.11
CA ASP A 94 1.44 16.28 -1.85
C ASP A 94 1.15 16.28 -3.35
N HIS A 95 0.56 15.22 -3.86
CA HIS A 95 0.21 15.09 -5.27
C HIS A 95 -1.30 15.25 -5.53
N GLY A 96 -2.05 15.67 -4.51
CA GLY A 96 -3.49 15.92 -4.65
C GLY A 96 -4.34 14.67 -4.87
N LEU A 97 -3.87 13.51 -4.46
CA LEU A 97 -4.57 12.25 -4.66
C LEU A 97 -5.42 11.87 -3.45
N ASN A 98 -6.62 11.36 -3.72
CA ASN A 98 -7.47 10.81 -2.68
C ASN A 98 -6.90 9.49 -2.17
N VAL A 99 -7.06 9.23 -0.87
CA VAL A 99 -6.60 8.00 -0.23
C VAL A 99 -7.80 7.22 0.30
N TYR A 100 -7.83 5.94 -0.03
CA TYR A 100 -8.84 5.01 0.48
C TYR A 100 -8.15 3.97 1.35
N GLU A 101 -8.80 3.58 2.45
CA GLU A 101 -8.33 2.50 3.30
C GLU A 101 -9.02 1.20 2.92
N TYR A 102 -8.29 0.11 3.01
CA TYR A 102 -8.86 -1.22 2.90
C TYR A 102 -8.43 -2.07 4.10
N ALA A 103 -9.29 -3.01 4.49
CA ALA A 103 -9.06 -3.80 5.69
C ALA A 103 -8.14 -4.99 5.41
N PRO A 104 -7.12 -5.23 6.26
CA PRO A 104 -6.26 -6.41 6.12
C PRO A 104 -7.04 -7.73 6.08
N ARG A 105 -8.18 -7.78 6.77
CA ARG A 105 -9.03 -8.97 6.80
C ARG A 105 -9.51 -9.39 5.42
N LYS A 106 -9.87 -8.46 4.56
CA LYS A 106 -10.30 -8.77 3.19
C LYS A 106 -9.17 -9.40 2.39
N ILE A 107 -7.97 -8.91 2.59
CA ILE A 107 -6.78 -9.48 1.96
C ILE A 107 -6.55 -10.90 2.47
N LYS A 108 -6.59 -11.11 3.78
CA LYS A 108 -6.41 -12.44 4.37
C LYS A 108 -7.44 -13.46 3.90
N GLN A 109 -8.70 -13.06 3.78
CA GLN A 109 -9.75 -13.95 3.28
C GLN A 109 -9.51 -14.37 1.84
N ALA A 110 -8.99 -13.47 1.03
CA ALA A 110 -8.66 -13.78 -0.35
C ALA A 110 -7.38 -14.62 -0.48
N VAL A 111 -6.51 -14.62 0.54
CA VAL A 111 -5.20 -15.28 0.53
C VAL A 111 -5.21 -16.68 1.13
N VAL A 112 -6.27 -17.06 1.85
CA VAL A 112 -6.33 -18.35 2.54
C VAL A 112 -6.05 -19.51 1.60
N GLY A 113 -5.02 -20.32 1.95
CA GLY A 113 -4.64 -21.51 1.21
C GLY A 113 -3.56 -21.31 0.16
N LYS A 114 -3.00 -20.13 0.02
CA LYS A 114 -1.95 -19.90 -0.98
C LYS A 114 -0.62 -19.54 -0.31
N GLY A 115 0.33 -20.34 -0.54
CA GLY A 115 1.56 -20.42 0.21
C GLY A 115 2.52 -19.29 -0.01
N SER A 116 3.35 -18.86 -0.51
CA SER A 116 4.39 -17.87 -0.41
C SER A 116 3.90 -16.47 -0.60
N ALA A 117 4.25 -15.71 0.37
CA ALA A 117 3.63 -14.47 0.72
C ALA A 117 3.71 -13.34 -0.29
N ASP A 118 4.85 -13.08 -0.94
CA ASP A 118 5.05 -11.76 -1.54
C ASP A 118 4.28 -11.53 -2.85
N LYS A 119 4.37 -12.44 -3.80
CA LYS A 119 3.64 -12.32 -5.06
C LYS A 119 2.14 -12.46 -4.86
N HIS A 120 1.73 -13.32 -3.95
CA HIS A 120 0.33 -13.51 -3.65
C HIS A 120 -0.26 -12.34 -2.90
N GLN A 121 0.48 -11.77 -1.97
CA GLN A 121 0.07 -10.58 -1.24
C GLN A 121 -0.21 -9.41 -2.19
N VAL A 122 0.64 -9.16 -3.15
CA VAL A 122 0.43 -8.14 -4.14
C VAL A 122 -0.78 -8.43 -5.02
N ALA A 123 -0.93 -9.67 -5.49
CA ALA A 123 -2.09 -10.07 -6.29
C ALA A 123 -3.40 -9.89 -5.51
N PHE A 124 -3.39 -10.10 -4.22
CA PHE A 124 -4.55 -9.93 -3.37
C PHE A 124 -4.83 -8.48 -3.04
N MET A 125 -3.81 -7.68 -2.82
CA MET A 125 -3.95 -6.23 -2.74
C MET A 125 -4.68 -5.72 -3.96
N VAL A 126 -4.26 -6.14 -5.13
CA VAL A 126 -4.85 -5.79 -6.40
C VAL A 126 -6.34 -6.14 -6.44
N ARG A 127 -6.70 -7.36 -6.08
CA ARG A 127 -8.11 -7.80 -6.07
C ARG A 127 -8.94 -7.05 -5.04
N ALA A 128 -8.41 -6.87 -3.85
CA ALA A 128 -9.10 -6.14 -2.80
C ALA A 128 -9.36 -4.69 -3.21
N LEU A 129 -8.40 -4.07 -3.87
CA LEU A 129 -8.50 -2.70 -4.32
C LEU A 129 -9.51 -2.52 -5.44
N LEU A 130 -9.62 -3.49 -6.33
CA LEU A 130 -10.62 -3.45 -7.39
C LEU A 130 -12.02 -3.62 -6.83
N GLY A 131 -12.17 -4.45 -5.80
CA GLY A 131 -13.43 -4.54 -5.06
C GLY A 131 -13.78 -3.26 -4.34
N LEU A 132 -12.78 -2.51 -3.87
CA LEU A 132 -12.99 -1.23 -3.20
C LEU A 132 -13.31 -0.10 -4.17
N SER A 133 -12.85 -0.16 -5.41
CA SER A 133 -13.21 0.87 -6.40
C SER A 133 -14.68 0.81 -6.78
N GLU A 134 -15.36 -0.32 -6.56
CA GLU A 134 -16.81 -0.44 -6.74
C GLU A 134 -17.59 0.06 -5.52
N THR A 135 -17.04 -0.13 -4.33
CA THR A 135 -17.69 0.22 -3.08
C THR A 135 -16.81 1.23 -2.35
N PRO A 136 -17.23 2.49 -2.21
CA PRO A 136 -16.41 3.47 -1.50
C PRO A 136 -16.01 2.95 -0.13
N ALA A 137 -14.72 2.93 0.13
CA ALA A 137 -14.21 2.64 1.46
C ALA A 137 -14.40 3.88 2.32
N HIS A 138 -15.05 3.73 3.42
CA HIS A 138 -15.17 4.81 4.41
C HIS A 138 -14.42 4.47 5.65
#